data_27b8f539992076a331c09746bafc3af0
#
_entry.id   27b8f539992076a331c09746bafc3af0
#
_cell.length_a   1.000
_cell.length_b   1.000
_cell.length_c   1.000
_cell.angle_alpha   90.00
_cell.angle_beta   90.00
_cell.angle_gamma   90.00
#
_symmetry.space_group_name_H-M   'P 1'
#
loop_
_entity.id
_entity.type
_entity.pdbx_description
1 polymer ?
#
loop_
_entity_poly.entity_id
_entity_poly.type
_entity_poly.pdbx_seq_one_letter_code
_entity_poly.pdbx_strand_id
1 'polypeptide(L)'
;MFKERLMGICAKELRQWVIKPTLKRLGIYSKAAENLLLATAAQESGLGSHLKPAGQRALGIYQIHSLSHRHIWDDHLAKHSEMASIVRGLASQHDFLTHPHAELATNLSYATAIAWFMYARHANFTLPKTNDIDTLAETWKRFYHPKNNCSTADFSENFERYIMIEEVAA
;
A
#
# COMPACT_ATOMS: atom_id res chain seq x y z
N MET A 1 -18.81 3.19 27.69
CA MET A 1 -17.74 2.42 27.02
C MET A 1 -17.17 3.27 25.88
N PHE A 2 -16.00 3.80 26.04
CA PHE A 2 -15.36 4.61 24.99
C PHE A 2 -15.00 3.65 23.85
N LYS A 3 -15.64 3.80 22.67
CA LYS A 3 -15.22 3.17 21.44
C LYS A 3 -13.81 3.73 21.17
N GLU A 4 -12.77 2.93 21.29
CA GLU A 4 -11.42 3.35 20.88
C GLU A 4 -11.52 3.91 19.48
N ARG A 5 -11.31 5.21 19.35
CA ARG A 5 -11.32 5.88 18.06
C ARG A 5 -10.07 5.44 17.35
N LEU A 6 -10.23 4.58 16.36
CA LEU A 6 -9.11 4.18 15.51
C LEU A 6 -8.53 5.45 14.89
N MET A 7 -7.24 5.69 15.14
CA MET A 7 -6.52 6.82 14.57
C MET A 7 -5.97 6.38 13.21
N GLY A 8 -6.30 7.13 12.17
CA GLY A 8 -5.89 6.85 10.81
C GLY A 8 -6.79 7.55 9.81
N ILE A 9 -6.51 7.36 8.53
CA ILE A 9 -7.35 7.90 7.46
C ILE A 9 -8.62 7.02 7.35
N CYS A 10 -9.76 7.65 7.13
CA CYS A 10 -11.01 6.94 6.86
C CYS A 10 -10.83 5.96 5.68
N ALA A 11 -11.10 4.68 5.91
CA ALA A 11 -10.88 3.63 4.91
C ALA A 11 -11.68 3.88 3.62
N LYS A 12 -12.94 4.31 3.75
CA LYS A 12 -13.81 4.63 2.61
C LYS A 12 -13.24 5.78 1.76
N GLU A 13 -12.70 6.82 2.40
CA GLU A 13 -12.12 7.97 1.69
C GLU A 13 -10.78 7.62 1.06
N LEU A 14 -9.92 6.88 1.75
CA LEU A 14 -8.65 6.38 1.20
C LEU A 14 -8.90 5.51 -0.04
N ARG A 15 -9.88 4.61 0.04
CA ARG A 15 -10.32 3.78 -1.08
C ARG A 15 -10.78 4.63 -2.27
N GLN A 16 -11.71 5.56 -2.03
CA GLN A 16 -12.37 6.32 -3.08
C GLN A 16 -11.48 7.36 -3.74
N TRP A 17 -10.69 8.08 -2.93
CA TRP A 17 -9.95 9.26 -3.39
C TRP A 17 -8.47 9.00 -3.70
N VAL A 18 -7.92 7.90 -3.22
CA VAL A 18 -6.51 7.59 -3.41
C VAL A 18 -6.31 6.26 -4.14
N ILE A 19 -6.72 5.14 -3.54
CA ILE A 19 -6.37 3.80 -4.07
C ILE A 19 -7.01 3.56 -5.43
N LYS A 20 -8.33 3.70 -5.52
CA LYS A 20 -9.08 3.46 -6.76
C LYS A 20 -8.63 4.35 -7.93
N PRO A 21 -8.48 5.68 -7.78
CA PRO A 21 -7.98 6.52 -8.85
C PRO A 21 -6.54 6.17 -9.27
N THR A 22 -5.67 5.84 -8.31
CA THR A 22 -4.29 5.44 -8.60
C THR A 22 -4.23 4.14 -9.40
N LEU A 23 -4.97 3.10 -8.98
CA LEU A 23 -5.05 1.83 -9.70
C LEU A 23 -5.62 1.99 -11.12
N LYS A 24 -6.61 2.86 -11.30
CA LYS A 24 -7.15 3.19 -12.63
C LYS A 24 -6.10 3.87 -13.51
N ARG A 25 -5.33 4.80 -12.95
CA ARG A 25 -4.25 5.47 -13.68
C ARG A 25 -3.14 4.51 -14.11
N LEU A 26 -2.84 3.51 -13.27
CA LEU A 26 -1.91 2.43 -13.61
C LEU A 26 -2.50 1.39 -14.60
N GLY A 27 -3.80 1.46 -14.92
CA GLY A 27 -4.47 0.51 -15.79
C GLY A 27 -4.70 -0.89 -15.20
N ILE A 28 -4.67 -1.00 -13.87
CA ILE A 28 -4.70 -2.30 -13.16
C ILE A 28 -5.83 -2.39 -12.12
N TYR A 29 -6.83 -1.54 -12.22
CA TYR A 29 -7.93 -1.53 -11.25
C TYR A 29 -8.71 -2.84 -11.28
N SER A 30 -8.83 -3.44 -10.10
CA SER A 30 -9.81 -4.47 -9.79
C SER A 30 -10.20 -4.36 -8.31
N LYS A 31 -11.31 -4.97 -7.94
CA LYS A 31 -11.75 -4.97 -6.54
C LYS A 31 -10.73 -5.71 -5.63
N ALA A 32 -10.12 -6.76 -6.13
CA ALA A 32 -9.08 -7.49 -5.42
C ALA A 32 -7.82 -6.63 -5.19
N ALA A 33 -7.36 -5.88 -6.21
CA ALA A 33 -6.22 -4.97 -6.08
C ALA A 33 -6.52 -3.84 -5.08
N GLU A 34 -7.71 -3.27 -5.15
CA GLU A 34 -8.17 -2.22 -4.23
C GLU A 34 -8.18 -2.73 -2.78
N ASN A 35 -8.78 -3.89 -2.54
CA ASN A 35 -8.82 -4.49 -1.20
C ASN A 35 -7.44 -4.90 -0.70
N LEU A 36 -6.59 -5.46 -1.55
CA LEU A 36 -5.22 -5.82 -1.19
C LEU A 36 -4.44 -4.60 -0.68
N LEU A 37 -4.48 -3.48 -1.41
CA LEU A 37 -3.76 -2.28 -1.02
C LEU A 37 -4.37 -1.59 0.21
N LEU A 38 -5.69 -1.56 0.33
CA LEU A 38 -6.34 -1.01 1.51
C LEU A 38 -6.00 -1.82 2.77
N ALA A 39 -6.06 -3.15 2.68
CA ALA A 39 -5.70 -4.05 3.77
C ALA A 39 -4.20 -3.95 4.11
N THR A 40 -3.33 -3.78 3.11
CA THR A 40 -1.90 -3.53 3.32
C THR A 40 -1.67 -2.25 4.12
N ALA A 41 -2.35 -1.15 3.78
CA ALA A 41 -2.25 0.10 4.53
C ALA A 41 -2.75 -0.05 5.99
N ALA A 42 -3.81 -0.82 6.20
CA ALA A 42 -4.31 -1.14 7.54
C ALA A 42 -3.28 -1.94 8.36
N GLN A 43 -2.70 -2.97 7.75
CA GLN A 43 -1.69 -3.83 8.39
C GLN A 43 -0.40 -3.07 8.69
N GLU A 44 0.10 -2.27 7.75
CA GLU A 44 1.42 -1.65 7.86
C GLU A 44 1.46 -0.44 8.78
N SER A 45 0.41 0.37 8.80
CA SER A 45 0.40 1.64 9.54
C SER A 45 -0.91 1.97 10.25
N GLY A 46 -1.87 1.05 10.29
CA GLY A 46 -3.22 1.38 10.79
C GLY A 46 -3.84 2.53 9.99
N LEU A 47 -3.82 2.43 8.65
CA LEU A 47 -4.32 3.46 7.72
C LEU A 47 -3.63 4.83 7.92
N GLY A 48 -2.34 4.84 8.17
CA GLY A 48 -1.55 6.06 8.33
C GLY A 48 -1.63 6.68 9.73
N SER A 49 -1.96 5.90 10.76
CA SER A 49 -1.86 6.37 12.15
C SER A 49 -0.42 6.71 12.54
N HIS A 50 0.55 6.17 11.82
CA HIS A 50 1.96 6.56 11.85
C HIS A 50 2.56 6.47 10.45
N LEU A 51 3.52 7.34 10.14
CA LEU A 51 4.19 7.40 8.83
C LEU A 51 5.66 7.01 8.91
N LYS A 52 6.31 7.28 10.03
CA LYS A 52 7.71 6.90 10.29
C LYS A 52 7.90 6.62 11.78
N PRO A 53 7.70 5.39 12.24
CA PRO A 53 7.94 5.03 13.63
C PRO A 53 9.40 5.25 14.03
N ALA A 54 9.62 5.66 15.28
CA ALA A 54 10.97 5.89 15.80
C ALA A 54 11.82 4.62 15.69
N GLY A 55 13.08 4.77 15.24
CA GLY A 55 14.02 3.67 15.08
C GLY A 55 13.77 2.76 13.87
N GLN A 56 12.72 3.02 13.08
CA GLN A 56 12.41 2.24 11.88
C GLN A 56 12.83 2.96 10.61
N ARG A 57 13.16 2.19 9.57
CA ARG A 57 13.58 2.70 8.24
C ARG A 57 12.44 2.74 7.23
N ALA A 58 11.30 2.15 7.54
CA ALA A 58 10.14 2.13 6.69
C ALA A 58 9.41 3.48 6.70
N LEU A 59 8.77 3.83 5.59
CA LEU A 59 8.16 5.14 5.35
C LEU A 59 6.73 5.01 4.83
N GLY A 60 5.87 5.91 5.32
CA GLY A 60 4.56 6.18 4.79
C GLY A 60 3.50 5.18 5.21
N ILE A 61 2.32 5.39 4.64
CA ILE A 61 1.12 4.59 4.97
C ILE A 61 1.30 3.09 4.68
N TYR A 62 2.18 2.72 3.76
CA TYR A 62 2.50 1.34 3.38
C TYR A 62 3.80 0.81 3.98
N GLN A 63 4.50 1.59 4.81
CA GLN A 63 5.76 1.22 5.48
C GLN A 63 6.79 0.58 4.54
N ILE A 64 7.13 1.30 3.47
CA ILE A 64 8.08 0.84 2.45
C ILE A 64 9.49 1.32 2.80
N HIS A 65 10.45 0.40 2.79
CA HIS A 65 11.86 0.71 2.99
C HIS A 65 12.46 1.42 1.76
N SER A 66 13.36 2.37 1.99
CA SER A 66 14.04 3.11 0.93
C SER A 66 14.81 2.20 -0.05
N LEU A 67 15.36 1.09 0.45
CA LEU A 67 16.03 0.11 -0.40
C LEU A 67 15.05 -0.60 -1.34
N SER A 68 13.88 -1.01 -0.85
CA SER A 68 12.82 -1.60 -1.70
C SER A 68 12.32 -0.61 -2.74
N HIS A 69 12.13 0.64 -2.33
CA HIS A 69 11.74 1.73 -3.24
C HIS A 69 12.76 1.91 -4.37
N ARG A 70 14.06 1.93 -4.04
CA ARG A 70 15.14 2.00 -5.04
C ARG A 70 15.11 0.81 -5.99
N HIS A 71 15.00 -0.43 -5.48
CA HIS A 71 14.94 -1.64 -6.31
C HIS A 71 13.72 -1.65 -7.24
N ILE A 72 12.57 -1.13 -6.81
CA ILE A 72 11.40 -0.98 -7.69
C ILE A 72 11.74 -0.10 -8.89
N TRP A 73 12.43 1.02 -8.68
CA TRP A 73 12.85 1.90 -9.78
C TRP A 73 13.94 1.27 -10.64
N ASP A 74 15.01 0.80 -10.06
CA ASP A 74 16.21 0.38 -10.78
C ASP A 74 16.02 -0.98 -11.49
N ASP A 75 15.33 -1.91 -10.84
CA ASP A 75 15.24 -3.29 -11.33
C ASP A 75 13.91 -3.60 -12.06
N HIS A 76 12.84 -2.87 -11.76
CA HIS A 76 11.52 -3.11 -12.34
C HIS A 76 11.06 -1.98 -13.26
N LEU A 77 10.84 -0.78 -12.76
CA LEU A 77 10.30 0.34 -13.55
C LEU A 77 11.25 0.76 -14.67
N ALA A 78 12.57 0.69 -14.48
CA ALA A 78 13.56 0.98 -15.51
C ALA A 78 13.37 0.12 -16.79
N LYS A 79 12.74 -1.04 -16.67
CA LYS A 79 12.44 -1.95 -17.79
C LYS A 79 11.07 -1.74 -18.41
N HIS A 80 10.25 -0.85 -17.85
CA HIS A 80 8.86 -0.60 -18.24
C HIS A 80 8.62 0.91 -18.37
N SER A 81 9.13 1.52 -19.44
CA SER A 81 9.20 2.98 -19.60
C SER A 81 7.83 3.69 -19.53
N GLU A 82 6.78 3.10 -20.07
CA GLU A 82 5.43 3.68 -19.99
C GLU A 82 4.92 3.71 -18.55
N MET A 83 5.09 2.61 -17.83
CA MET A 83 4.70 2.52 -16.42
C MET A 83 5.55 3.45 -15.55
N ALA A 84 6.85 3.50 -15.79
CA ALA A 84 7.75 4.45 -15.12
C ALA A 84 7.29 5.90 -15.31
N SER A 85 6.87 6.27 -16.51
CA SER A 85 6.35 7.60 -16.82
C SER A 85 5.06 7.90 -16.02
N ILE A 86 4.13 6.94 -15.94
CA ILE A 86 2.90 7.10 -15.17
C ILE A 86 3.22 7.29 -13.68
N VAL A 87 4.07 6.45 -13.12
CA VAL A 87 4.47 6.52 -11.70
C VAL A 87 5.21 7.83 -11.41
N ARG A 88 6.12 8.24 -12.30
CA ARG A 88 6.81 9.52 -12.19
C ARG A 88 5.84 10.70 -12.22
N GLY A 89 4.78 10.62 -13.02
CA GLY A 89 3.72 11.63 -13.09
C GLY A 89 2.86 11.74 -11.83
N LEU A 90 2.87 10.74 -10.95
CA LEU A 90 2.23 10.79 -9.63
C LEU A 90 3.10 11.49 -8.57
N ALA A 91 4.42 11.49 -8.76
CA ALA A 91 5.35 12.12 -7.82
C ALA A 91 5.29 13.64 -7.91
N SER A 92 5.61 14.33 -6.80
CA SER A 92 5.81 15.77 -6.83
C SER A 92 7.02 16.12 -7.71
N GLN A 93 6.94 17.23 -8.42
CA GLN A 93 8.05 17.64 -9.29
C GLN A 93 9.25 18.15 -8.49
N HIS A 94 9.01 18.71 -7.32
CA HIS A 94 10.04 19.34 -6.52
C HIS A 94 10.74 18.34 -5.60
N ASP A 95 10.00 17.66 -4.76
CA ASP A 95 10.59 16.80 -3.72
C ASP A 95 11.17 15.50 -4.27
N PHE A 96 10.61 14.96 -5.35
CA PHE A 96 11.09 13.73 -5.95
C PHE A 96 12.56 13.82 -6.41
N LEU A 97 13.00 14.98 -6.90
CA LEU A 97 14.37 15.17 -7.38
C LEU A 97 15.39 15.28 -6.25
N THR A 98 14.97 15.75 -5.08
CA THR A 98 15.87 16.01 -3.94
C THR A 98 15.75 14.94 -2.85
N HIS A 99 14.53 14.50 -2.57
CA HIS A 99 14.21 13.54 -1.51
C HIS A 99 13.20 12.49 -1.99
N PRO A 100 13.54 11.62 -2.95
CA PRO A 100 12.58 10.73 -3.59
C PRO A 100 11.88 9.78 -2.61
N HIS A 101 12.57 9.37 -1.54
CA HIS A 101 11.97 8.48 -0.54
C HIS A 101 10.93 9.18 0.34
N ALA A 102 11.01 10.49 0.52
CA ALA A 102 10.02 11.26 1.27
C ALA A 102 8.63 11.21 0.64
N GLU A 103 8.54 11.04 -0.68
CA GLU A 103 7.28 10.83 -1.40
C GLU A 103 6.44 9.68 -0.84
N LEU A 104 7.08 8.65 -0.30
CA LEU A 104 6.39 7.51 0.33
C LEU A 104 5.59 7.92 1.59
N ALA A 105 6.01 8.98 2.27
CA ALA A 105 5.34 9.48 3.47
C ALA A 105 4.40 10.66 3.21
N THR A 106 4.66 11.44 2.17
CA THR A 106 3.98 12.72 1.91
C THR A 106 2.99 12.68 0.76
N ASN A 107 3.07 11.68 -0.13
CA ASN A 107 2.26 11.56 -1.33
C ASN A 107 1.54 10.21 -1.37
N LEU A 108 0.27 10.21 -1.00
CA LEU A 108 -0.53 8.99 -0.89
C LEU A 108 -0.71 8.26 -2.22
N SER A 109 -0.91 8.96 -3.32
CA SER A 109 -1.08 8.34 -4.64
C SER A 109 0.22 7.71 -5.13
N TYR A 110 1.35 8.39 -4.96
CA TYR A 110 2.66 7.84 -5.27
C TYR A 110 2.98 6.61 -4.40
N ALA A 111 2.78 6.72 -3.09
CA ALA A 111 2.99 5.61 -2.16
C ALA A 111 2.14 4.39 -2.52
N THR A 112 0.88 4.61 -2.93
CA THR A 112 -0.03 3.55 -3.39
C THR A 112 0.49 2.85 -4.66
N ALA A 113 1.00 3.61 -5.63
CA ALA A 113 1.62 3.03 -6.82
C ALA A 113 2.85 2.19 -6.47
N ILE A 114 3.74 2.70 -5.62
CA ILE A 114 4.92 1.94 -5.17
C ILE A 114 4.52 0.70 -4.36
N ALA A 115 3.50 0.79 -3.51
CA ALA A 115 2.97 -0.37 -2.79
C ALA A 115 2.44 -1.47 -3.73
N TRP A 116 1.80 -1.10 -4.84
CA TRP A 116 1.45 -2.06 -5.88
C TRP A 116 2.70 -2.77 -6.43
N PHE A 117 3.78 -2.06 -6.71
CA PHE A 117 5.01 -2.65 -7.23
C PHE A 117 5.80 -3.43 -6.19
N MET A 118 5.51 -3.29 -4.90
CA MET A 118 6.01 -4.26 -3.90
C MET A 118 5.55 -5.69 -4.22
N TYR A 119 4.35 -5.84 -4.78
CA TYR A 119 3.80 -7.11 -5.25
C TYR A 119 4.22 -7.42 -6.69
N ALA A 120 3.92 -6.51 -7.61
CA ALA A 120 4.02 -6.74 -9.05
C ALA A 120 5.46 -6.91 -9.58
N ARG A 121 6.47 -6.48 -8.83
CA ARG A 121 7.88 -6.72 -9.20
C ARG A 121 8.29 -8.18 -9.17
N HIS A 122 7.55 -9.03 -8.48
CA HIS A 122 7.85 -10.45 -8.40
C HIS A 122 7.33 -11.19 -9.64
N ALA A 123 8.20 -11.91 -10.36
CA ALA A 123 7.85 -12.59 -11.61
C ALA A 123 6.73 -13.63 -11.44
N ASN A 124 6.60 -14.21 -10.25
CA ASN A 124 5.59 -15.21 -9.93
C ASN A 124 4.36 -14.60 -9.22
N PHE A 125 4.25 -13.28 -9.15
CA PHE A 125 3.06 -12.63 -8.59
C PHE A 125 1.89 -12.74 -9.56
N THR A 126 0.79 -13.23 -9.04
CA THR A 126 -0.52 -13.20 -9.70
C THR A 126 -1.54 -12.69 -8.71
N LEU A 127 -2.24 -11.62 -9.07
CA LEU A 127 -3.30 -11.09 -8.23
C LEU A 127 -4.43 -12.11 -8.10
N PRO A 128 -4.87 -12.44 -6.88
CA PRO A 128 -6.03 -13.31 -6.69
C PRO A 128 -7.27 -12.76 -7.40
N LYS A 129 -8.06 -13.64 -8.00
CA LYS A 129 -9.35 -13.27 -8.63
C LYS A 129 -10.48 -13.07 -7.61
N THR A 130 -10.20 -13.30 -6.35
CA THR A 130 -11.16 -13.22 -5.24
C THR A 130 -10.90 -12.00 -4.38
N ASN A 131 -11.97 -11.54 -3.71
CA ASN A 131 -11.91 -10.53 -2.65
C ASN A 131 -11.81 -11.17 -1.25
N ASP A 132 -11.62 -12.48 -1.17
CA ASP A 132 -11.49 -13.21 0.08
C ASP A 132 -10.26 -12.72 0.86
N ILE A 133 -10.49 -12.28 2.09
CA ILE A 133 -9.45 -11.64 2.89
C ILE A 133 -8.32 -12.60 3.27
N ASP A 134 -8.61 -13.86 3.48
CA ASP A 134 -7.58 -14.85 3.83
C ASP A 134 -6.63 -15.09 2.64
N THR A 135 -7.16 -15.17 1.43
CA THR A 135 -6.35 -15.27 0.21
C THR A 135 -5.51 -14.00 -0.02
N LEU A 136 -6.05 -12.82 0.27
CA LEU A 136 -5.30 -11.56 0.20
C LEU A 136 -4.22 -11.50 1.29
N ALA A 137 -4.48 -12.02 2.49
CA ALA A 137 -3.51 -12.11 3.57
C ALA A 137 -2.33 -13.02 3.22
N GLU A 138 -2.59 -14.17 2.60
CA GLU A 138 -1.53 -15.06 2.10
C GLU A 138 -0.69 -14.37 1.01
N THR A 139 -1.33 -13.62 0.12
CA THR A 139 -0.66 -12.85 -0.92
C THR A 139 0.25 -11.78 -0.31
N TRP A 140 -0.25 -11.02 0.66
CA TRP A 140 0.55 -10.05 1.40
C TRP A 140 1.75 -10.71 2.10
N LYS A 141 1.53 -11.78 2.86
CA LYS A 141 2.59 -12.48 3.58
C LYS A 141 3.67 -13.00 2.65
N ARG A 142 3.30 -13.52 1.49
CA ARG A 142 4.23 -14.09 0.53
C ARG A 142 5.07 -13.05 -0.19
N PHE A 143 4.50 -11.94 -0.60
CA PHE A 143 5.14 -11.01 -1.53
C PHE A 143 5.56 -9.68 -0.90
N TYR A 144 4.83 -9.21 0.11
CA TYR A 144 5.09 -7.91 0.72
C TYR A 144 6.12 -7.99 1.84
N HIS A 145 5.88 -8.83 2.83
CA HIS A 145 6.74 -9.01 3.99
C HIS A 145 6.97 -10.49 4.36
N PRO A 146 7.66 -11.26 3.52
CA PRO A 146 7.83 -12.70 3.76
C PRO A 146 8.64 -13.02 5.04
N LYS A 147 9.48 -12.08 5.48
CA LYS A 147 10.38 -12.25 6.62
C LYS A 147 9.91 -11.58 7.91
N ASN A 148 8.78 -10.87 7.91
CA ASN A 148 8.31 -10.25 9.15
C ASN A 148 7.64 -11.27 10.09
N ASN A 149 7.49 -10.88 11.36
CA ASN A 149 6.90 -11.75 12.38
C ASN A 149 5.36 -11.73 12.40
N CYS A 150 4.72 -10.81 11.63
CA CYS A 150 3.27 -10.74 11.54
C CYS A 150 2.71 -11.93 10.76
N SER A 151 1.58 -12.45 11.22
CA SER A 151 0.89 -13.57 10.58
C SER A 151 -0.17 -13.11 9.58
N THR A 152 -0.70 -14.04 8.79
CA THR A 152 -1.89 -13.80 7.97
C THR A 152 -3.11 -13.47 8.83
N ALA A 153 -3.20 -14.04 10.04
CA ALA A 153 -4.26 -13.72 10.99
C ALA A 153 -4.21 -12.25 11.45
N ASP A 154 -3.01 -11.69 11.68
CA ASP A 154 -2.85 -10.26 12.01
C ASP A 154 -3.38 -9.37 10.87
N PHE A 155 -3.12 -9.75 9.63
CA PHE A 155 -3.61 -9.02 8.46
C PHE A 155 -5.14 -9.06 8.37
N SER A 156 -5.74 -10.23 8.55
CA SER A 156 -7.20 -10.40 8.52
C SER A 156 -7.87 -9.65 9.69
N GLU A 157 -7.30 -9.69 10.89
CA GLU A 157 -7.79 -8.96 12.06
C GLU A 157 -7.72 -7.43 11.83
N ASN A 158 -6.63 -6.93 11.28
CA ASN A 158 -6.50 -5.51 10.96
C ASN A 158 -7.45 -5.07 9.85
N PHE A 159 -7.74 -5.94 8.88
CA PHE A 159 -8.77 -5.66 7.88
C PHE A 159 -10.14 -5.48 8.53
N GLU A 160 -10.54 -6.41 9.40
CA GLU A 160 -11.80 -6.31 10.13
C GLU A 160 -11.85 -5.04 11.00
N ARG A 161 -10.79 -4.80 11.75
CA ARG A 161 -10.71 -3.70 12.71
C ARG A 161 -10.77 -2.32 12.05
N TYR A 162 -10.05 -2.11 10.96
CA TYR A 162 -9.89 -0.79 10.33
C TYR A 162 -10.85 -0.55 9.16
N ILE A 163 -11.37 -1.59 8.54
CA ILE A 163 -12.12 -1.47 7.29
C ILE A 163 -13.57 -1.90 7.47
N MET A 164 -13.82 -3.11 7.94
CA MET A 164 -15.19 -3.65 8.05
C MET A 164 -16.04 -2.90 9.08
N ILE A 165 -15.45 -2.45 10.18
CA ILE A 165 -16.18 -1.69 11.22
C ILE A 165 -16.67 -0.35 10.68
N GLU A 166 -15.92 0.32 9.83
CA GLU A 166 -16.37 1.58 9.19
C GLU A 166 -17.46 1.35 8.15
N GLU A 167 -17.40 0.25 7.39
CA GLU A 167 -18.41 -0.08 6.38
C GLU A 167 -19.78 -0.42 7.01
N VAL A 168 -19.79 -0.95 8.22
CA VAL A 168 -21.03 -1.27 8.97
C VAL A 168 -21.61 -0.04 9.71
N ALA A 169 -20.78 0.95 10.01
CA ALA A 169 -21.16 2.17 10.74
C ALA A 169 -21.66 3.31 9.82
N ALA A 170 -21.60 3.12 8.51
CA ALA A 170 -22.04 4.07 7.48
C ALA A 170 -23.39 3.66 6.89
#